data_017e2cc1b5bc95b641c4ec0daf20d4db
#
_entry.id   017e2cc1b5bc95b641c4ec0daf20d4db
#
_cell.length_a   1.000
_cell.length_b   1.000
_cell.length_c   1.000
_cell.angle_alpha   90.00
_cell.angle_beta   90.00
_cell.angle_gamma   90.00
#
_symmetry.space_group_name_H-M   'P 1'
#
loop_
_entity.id
_entity.type
_entity.pdbx_description
1 polymer ?
#
loop_
_entity_poly.entity_id
_entity_poly.type
_entity_poly.pdbx_seq_one_letter_code
_entity_poly.pdbx_strand_id
1 'polypeptide(L)'
;YLSATSIYGDHKGEWVNENSKTNPISTNGIARLKAENAWVSLEKNNKIPIQIFRLSGIYSNEKNILIRLKSGDVKLINKKNHYFSRIHVDDISNILFKSLSKFKSGEIYNLSDDKPSTSEDVILFGAKMLNIEYIEKIEVNQIKSEMLKNFYNESKKVSNKKMKSY
;
A
#
# COMPACT_ATOMS: atom_id res chain seq x y z
N TYR A 1 1.92 6.86 14.60
CA TYR A 1 1.82 5.43 14.35
C TYR A 1 1.90 5.13 12.86
N LEU A 2 2.75 4.16 12.46
CA LEU A 2 2.84 3.70 11.08
C LEU A 2 1.89 2.51 10.87
N SER A 3 0.81 2.76 10.15
CA SER A 3 -0.20 1.79 9.75
C SER A 3 -0.01 1.37 8.29
N ALA A 4 -0.99 0.74 7.69
CA ALA A 4 -0.96 0.31 6.29
C ALA A 4 -2.32 0.46 5.62
N THR A 5 -2.32 0.67 4.30
CA THR A 5 -3.54 0.79 3.50
C THR A 5 -4.33 -0.53 3.36
N SER A 6 -3.79 -1.65 3.84
CA SER A 6 -4.51 -2.93 3.94
C SER A 6 -5.74 -2.88 4.85
N ILE A 7 -5.84 -1.89 5.75
CA ILE A 7 -7.04 -1.70 6.59
C ILE A 7 -8.30 -1.38 5.79
N TYR A 8 -8.16 -0.81 4.59
CA TYR A 8 -9.31 -0.53 3.72
C TYR A 8 -9.97 -1.80 3.18
N GLY A 9 -9.22 -2.90 3.02
CA GLY A 9 -9.70 -4.11 2.37
C GLY A 9 -9.90 -3.92 0.86
N ASP A 10 -10.85 -4.66 0.29
CA ASP A 10 -11.17 -4.57 -1.15
C ASP A 10 -12.18 -3.45 -1.43
N HIS A 11 -11.83 -2.57 -2.36
CA HIS A 11 -12.70 -1.52 -2.91
C HIS A 11 -12.90 -1.67 -4.42
N LYS A 12 -12.70 -2.88 -4.97
CA LYS A 12 -12.94 -3.21 -6.39
C LYS A 12 -12.24 -2.27 -7.38
N GLY A 13 -11.06 -1.77 -6.99
CA GLY A 13 -10.27 -0.84 -7.81
C GLY A 13 -10.70 0.63 -7.71
N GLU A 14 -11.66 0.96 -6.87
CA GLU A 14 -12.09 2.34 -6.64
C GLU A 14 -11.09 3.13 -5.77
N TRP A 15 -11.24 4.46 -5.79
CA TRP A 15 -10.44 5.35 -4.97
C TRP A 15 -10.88 5.32 -3.51
N VAL A 16 -9.90 5.25 -2.62
CA VAL A 16 -10.08 5.40 -1.18
C VAL A 16 -9.30 6.61 -0.67
N ASN A 17 -9.84 7.26 0.35
CA ASN A 17 -9.19 8.31 1.13
C ASN A 17 -9.31 8.00 2.63
N GLU A 18 -8.85 8.90 3.48
CA GLU A 18 -8.81 8.70 4.93
C GLU A 18 -10.20 8.53 5.58
N ASN A 19 -11.26 9.03 4.92
CA ASN A 19 -12.66 8.91 5.35
C ASN A 19 -13.36 7.66 4.79
N SER A 20 -12.71 6.92 3.90
CA SER A 20 -13.29 5.71 3.32
C SER A 20 -13.47 4.61 4.36
N LYS A 21 -14.48 3.77 4.17
CA LYS A 21 -14.76 2.64 5.07
C LYS A 21 -13.54 1.71 5.14
N THR A 22 -13.18 1.32 6.34
CA THR A 22 -12.19 0.28 6.61
C THR A 22 -12.87 -1.08 6.73
N ASN A 23 -12.45 -2.04 5.93
CA ASN A 23 -13.02 -3.39 5.91
C ASN A 23 -11.92 -4.43 5.57
N PRO A 24 -10.88 -4.56 6.41
CA PRO A 24 -9.79 -5.47 6.14
C PRO A 24 -10.25 -6.93 6.14
N ILE A 25 -9.74 -7.71 5.20
CA ILE A 25 -10.02 -9.14 5.09
C ILE A 25 -8.81 -10.01 5.48
N SER A 26 -7.60 -9.47 5.36
CA SER A 26 -6.37 -10.16 5.76
C SER A 26 -6.13 -10.08 7.27
N THR A 27 -5.53 -11.11 7.84
CA THR A 27 -5.15 -11.14 9.26
C THR A 27 -4.32 -9.92 9.65
N ASN A 28 -3.36 -9.54 8.81
CA ASN A 28 -2.52 -8.38 9.04
C ASN A 28 -3.32 -7.07 8.98
N GLY A 29 -4.24 -6.93 8.03
CA GLY A 29 -5.12 -5.76 7.93
C GLY A 29 -6.02 -5.61 9.15
N ILE A 30 -6.60 -6.71 9.63
CA ILE A 30 -7.43 -6.74 10.85
C ILE A 30 -6.61 -6.33 12.08
N ALA A 31 -5.41 -6.89 12.24
CA ALA A 31 -4.51 -6.53 13.34
C ALA A 31 -4.10 -5.05 13.30
N ARG A 32 -3.81 -4.52 12.11
CA ARG A 32 -3.52 -3.09 11.90
C ARG A 32 -4.67 -2.18 12.29
N LEU A 33 -5.89 -2.53 11.89
CA LEU A 33 -7.09 -1.74 12.26
C LEU A 33 -7.33 -1.76 13.76
N LYS A 34 -7.15 -2.91 14.42
CA LYS A 34 -7.23 -2.99 15.89
C LYS A 34 -6.19 -2.08 16.56
N ALA A 35 -4.96 -2.06 16.07
CA ALA A 35 -3.92 -1.18 16.58
C ALA A 35 -4.23 0.31 16.33
N GLU A 36 -4.73 0.69 15.15
CA GLU A 36 -5.18 2.07 14.91
C GLU A 36 -6.26 2.49 15.91
N ASN A 37 -7.26 1.66 16.13
CA ASN A 37 -8.35 1.94 17.07
C ASN A 37 -7.83 2.11 18.52
N ALA A 38 -6.87 1.29 18.93
CA ALA A 38 -6.23 1.43 20.24
C ALA A 38 -5.49 2.78 20.37
N TRP A 39 -4.72 3.19 19.35
CA TRP A 39 -4.04 4.46 19.32
C TRP A 39 -5.02 5.65 19.33
N VAL A 40 -6.09 5.60 18.53
CA VAL A 40 -7.14 6.62 18.54
C VAL A 40 -7.83 6.72 19.91
N SER A 41 -8.05 5.58 20.60
CA SER A 41 -8.61 5.57 21.94
C SER A 41 -7.67 6.22 22.97
N LEU A 42 -6.37 6.00 22.88
CA LEU A 42 -5.39 6.64 23.73
C LEU A 42 -5.35 8.16 23.52
N GLU A 43 -5.45 8.61 22.29
CA GLU A 43 -5.56 10.04 21.98
C GLU A 43 -6.80 10.67 22.64
N LYS A 44 -7.96 10.06 22.45
CA LYS A 44 -9.23 10.59 22.96
C LYS A 44 -9.32 10.54 24.48
N ASN A 45 -8.93 9.43 25.10
CA ASN A 45 -9.13 9.20 26.53
C ASN A 45 -8.01 9.79 27.40
N ASN A 46 -6.78 9.74 26.90
CA ASN A 46 -5.58 10.13 27.67
C ASN A 46 -4.92 11.40 27.14
N LYS A 47 -5.45 12.01 26.07
CA LYS A 47 -4.92 13.20 25.40
C LYS A 47 -3.47 13.04 24.94
N ILE A 48 -3.08 11.80 24.61
CA ILE A 48 -1.76 11.51 24.05
C ILE A 48 -1.76 11.96 22.59
N PRO A 49 -0.90 12.89 22.18
CA PRO A 49 -0.90 13.41 20.82
C PRO A 49 -0.45 12.32 19.82
N ILE A 50 -1.30 11.97 18.86
CA ILE A 50 -1.06 10.90 17.90
C ILE A 50 -1.38 11.35 16.48
N GLN A 51 -0.52 10.98 15.53
CA GLN A 51 -0.79 10.97 14.10
C GLN A 51 -0.68 9.55 13.55
N ILE A 52 -1.50 9.21 12.59
CA ILE A 52 -1.50 7.89 11.93
C ILE A 52 -1.14 8.06 10.46
N PHE A 53 -0.16 7.30 9.99
CA PHE A 53 0.26 7.25 8.59
C PHE A 53 -0.03 5.87 8.01
N ARG A 54 -0.97 5.80 7.05
CA ARG A 54 -1.35 4.58 6.35
C ARG A 54 -0.49 4.41 5.12
N LEU A 55 0.50 3.55 5.21
CA LEU A 55 1.50 3.33 4.16
C LEU A 55 0.95 2.41 3.07
N SER A 56 1.11 2.80 1.82
CA SER A 56 0.93 1.95 0.65
C SER A 56 2.08 0.95 0.49
N GLY A 57 2.10 0.14 -0.57
CA GLY A 57 3.18 -0.82 -0.81
C GLY A 57 4.54 -0.14 -0.91
N ILE A 58 5.44 -0.44 0.03
CA ILE A 58 6.75 0.22 0.12
C ILE A 58 7.71 -0.36 -0.92
N TYR A 59 8.39 0.52 -1.64
CA TYR A 59 9.51 0.15 -2.52
C TYR A 59 10.73 1.03 -2.27
N SER A 60 11.89 0.55 -2.70
CA SER A 60 13.19 1.23 -2.56
C SER A 60 14.12 0.86 -3.71
N ASN A 61 15.31 1.45 -3.74
CA ASN A 61 16.36 1.06 -4.68
C ASN A 61 16.75 -0.43 -4.53
N GLU A 62 16.65 -0.99 -3.33
CA GLU A 62 17.03 -2.37 -3.03
C GLU A 62 15.84 -3.35 -3.12
N LYS A 63 14.61 -2.85 -3.06
CA LYS A 63 13.39 -3.67 -3.06
C LYS A 63 12.37 -3.12 -4.03
N ASN A 64 12.44 -3.55 -5.29
CA ASN A 64 11.56 -3.10 -6.36
C ASN A 64 11.34 -4.20 -7.41
N ILE A 65 10.51 -3.90 -8.40
CA ILE A 65 10.15 -4.87 -9.44
C ILE A 65 11.34 -5.24 -10.34
N LEU A 66 12.27 -4.32 -10.59
CA LEU A 66 13.41 -4.60 -11.47
C LEU A 66 14.35 -5.64 -10.85
N ILE A 67 14.60 -5.55 -9.54
CA ILE A 67 15.40 -6.55 -8.82
C ILE A 67 14.71 -7.92 -8.84
N ARG A 68 13.41 -7.95 -8.60
CA ARG A 68 12.65 -9.20 -8.64
C ARG A 68 12.57 -9.82 -10.03
N LEU A 69 12.50 -9.02 -11.07
CA LEU A 69 12.55 -9.50 -12.46
C LEU A 69 13.92 -10.10 -12.78
N LYS A 70 15.01 -9.47 -12.32
CA LYS A 70 16.37 -10.00 -12.50
C LYS A 70 16.59 -11.33 -11.78
N SER A 71 15.94 -11.57 -10.64
CA SER A 71 16.01 -12.86 -9.93
C SER A 71 15.16 -13.96 -10.54
N GLY A 72 14.29 -13.65 -11.50
CA GLY A 72 13.38 -14.62 -12.10
C GLY A 72 12.15 -14.98 -11.25
N ASP A 73 11.96 -14.31 -10.09
CA ASP A 73 10.90 -14.63 -9.13
C ASP A 73 9.56 -13.95 -9.43
N VAL A 74 9.35 -13.50 -10.67
CA VAL A 74 8.13 -12.77 -11.03
C VAL A 74 7.30 -13.58 -12.00
N LYS A 75 6.01 -13.71 -11.67
CA LYS A 75 4.99 -14.25 -12.57
C LYS A 75 3.91 -13.21 -12.84
N LEU A 76 3.39 -13.18 -14.05
CA LEU A 76 2.19 -12.41 -14.39
C LEU A 76 0.97 -13.14 -13.86
N ILE A 77 0.22 -12.49 -12.97
CA ILE A 77 -1.03 -13.04 -12.46
C ILE A 77 -2.18 -12.50 -13.32
N ASN A 78 -2.96 -13.40 -13.91
CA ASN A 78 -4.12 -13.01 -14.71
C ASN A 78 -5.26 -12.51 -13.81
N LYS A 79 -5.21 -11.22 -13.45
CA LYS A 79 -6.30 -10.53 -12.73
C LYS A 79 -6.50 -9.13 -13.27
N LYS A 80 -7.53 -8.97 -14.10
CA LYS A 80 -7.91 -7.67 -14.67
C LYS A 80 -8.30 -6.66 -13.58
N ASN A 81 -7.99 -5.40 -13.82
CA ASN A 81 -8.40 -4.27 -12.95
C ASN A 81 -7.94 -4.39 -11.49
N HIS A 82 -6.85 -5.10 -11.23
CA HIS A 82 -6.26 -5.19 -9.91
C HIS A 82 -5.29 -4.01 -9.68
N TYR A 83 -5.81 -2.93 -9.08
CA TYR A 83 -5.03 -1.74 -8.78
C TYR A 83 -4.45 -1.80 -7.37
N PHE A 84 -3.24 -1.30 -7.24
CA PHE A 84 -2.63 -1.02 -5.94
C PHE A 84 -1.72 0.21 -6.00
N SER A 85 -1.54 0.83 -4.85
CA SER A 85 -0.73 2.02 -4.66
C SER A 85 0.59 1.67 -3.98
N ARG A 86 1.60 2.50 -4.21
CA ARG A 86 2.96 2.36 -3.68
C ARG A 86 3.43 3.64 -3.05
N ILE A 87 4.54 3.57 -2.34
CA ILE A 87 5.27 4.73 -1.81
C ILE A 87 6.76 4.41 -1.74
N HIS A 88 7.61 5.34 -2.13
CA HIS A 88 9.06 5.19 -1.98
C HIS A 88 9.47 5.38 -0.52
N VAL A 89 10.47 4.62 -0.06
CA VAL A 89 10.94 4.70 1.33
C VAL A 89 11.46 6.08 1.69
N ASP A 90 12.11 6.79 0.77
CA ASP A 90 12.61 8.15 1.00
C ASP A 90 11.47 9.15 1.18
N ASP A 91 10.36 8.99 0.44
CA ASP A 91 9.17 9.82 0.63
C ASP A 91 8.54 9.60 2.00
N ILE A 92 8.50 8.35 2.48
CA ILE A 92 8.06 8.06 3.85
C ILE A 92 8.94 8.82 4.85
N SER A 93 10.25 8.71 4.72
CA SER A 93 11.22 9.34 5.62
C SER A 93 11.07 10.87 5.62
N ASN A 94 10.96 11.47 4.42
CA ASN A 94 10.78 12.91 4.26
C ASN A 94 9.46 13.41 4.85
N ILE A 95 8.36 12.68 4.65
CA ILE A 95 7.05 13.02 5.21
C ILE A 95 7.08 12.93 6.73
N LEU A 96 7.64 11.86 7.29
CA LEU A 96 7.75 11.70 8.74
C LEU A 96 8.61 12.81 9.37
N PHE A 97 9.75 13.14 8.75
CA PHE A 97 10.59 14.25 9.23
C PHE A 97 9.82 15.58 9.23
N LYS A 98 9.13 15.90 8.13
CA LYS A 98 8.30 17.11 8.05
C LYS A 98 7.16 17.11 9.06
N SER A 99 6.57 15.95 9.35
CA SER A 99 5.46 15.84 10.29
C SER A 99 5.84 16.20 11.73
N LEU A 100 7.12 16.15 12.09
CA LEU A 100 7.60 16.57 13.41
C LEU A 100 7.42 18.09 13.62
N SER A 101 7.61 18.89 12.59
CA SER A 101 7.45 20.35 12.65
C SER A 101 6.01 20.82 12.41
N LYS A 102 5.16 20.00 11.81
CA LYS A 102 3.76 20.33 11.50
C LYS A 102 2.77 19.37 12.17
N PHE A 103 3.12 18.88 13.33
CA PHE A 103 2.33 17.86 14.02
C PHE A 103 0.88 18.33 14.30
N LYS A 104 -0.09 17.48 13.94
CA LYS A 104 -1.51 17.69 14.26
C LYS A 104 -2.07 16.41 14.87
N SER A 105 -2.37 16.44 16.16
CA SER A 105 -2.95 15.29 16.85
C SER A 105 -4.30 14.90 16.27
N GLY A 106 -4.61 13.61 16.28
CA GLY A 106 -5.86 13.04 15.78
C GLY A 106 -5.93 12.86 14.26
N GLU A 107 -4.93 13.33 13.52
CA GLU A 107 -4.95 13.26 12.07
C GLU A 107 -4.45 11.92 11.52
N ILE A 108 -5.11 11.48 10.45
CA ILE A 108 -4.75 10.30 9.68
C ILE A 108 -4.38 10.73 8.27
N TYR A 109 -3.29 10.20 7.74
CA TYR A 109 -2.79 10.48 6.40
C TYR A 109 -2.48 9.21 5.62
N ASN A 110 -2.92 9.16 4.37
CA ASN A 110 -2.47 8.13 3.43
C ASN A 110 -1.12 8.53 2.81
N LEU A 111 -0.14 7.66 2.91
CA LEU A 111 1.16 7.81 2.25
C LEU A 111 1.20 6.93 1.00
N SER A 112 1.09 7.58 -0.14
CA SER A 112 1.07 6.94 -1.45
C SER A 112 1.66 7.88 -2.50
N ASP A 113 2.29 7.32 -3.53
CA ASP A 113 2.63 8.08 -4.74
C ASP A 113 1.38 8.38 -5.59
N ASP A 114 1.56 9.15 -6.68
CA ASP A 114 0.45 9.71 -7.45
C ASP A 114 -0.20 8.74 -8.44
N LYS A 115 0.46 7.62 -8.72
CA LYS A 115 0.07 6.74 -9.83
C LYS A 115 -0.21 5.30 -9.37
N PRO A 116 -1.41 5.03 -8.85
CA PRO A 116 -1.86 3.65 -8.68
C PRO A 116 -1.79 2.91 -10.02
N SER A 117 -1.28 1.69 -10.02
CA SER A 117 -1.08 0.92 -11.24
C SER A 117 -1.48 -0.53 -11.02
N THR A 118 -1.77 -1.26 -12.10
CA THR A 118 -1.95 -2.70 -11.97
C THR A 118 -0.60 -3.41 -11.77
N SER A 119 -0.64 -4.62 -11.22
CA SER A 119 0.57 -5.45 -11.12
C SER A 119 1.14 -5.76 -12.51
N GLU A 120 0.27 -6.02 -13.48
CA GLU A 120 0.64 -6.32 -14.85
C GLU A 120 1.38 -5.15 -15.49
N ASP A 121 0.85 -3.91 -15.41
CA ASP A 121 1.49 -2.72 -15.99
C ASP A 121 2.91 -2.54 -15.46
N VAL A 122 3.09 -2.70 -14.15
CA VAL A 122 4.41 -2.50 -13.51
C VAL A 122 5.39 -3.61 -13.89
N ILE A 123 4.94 -4.85 -13.96
CA ILE A 123 5.77 -5.99 -14.36
C ILE A 123 6.20 -5.84 -15.83
N LEU A 124 5.25 -5.54 -16.72
CA LEU A 124 5.54 -5.38 -18.15
C LEU A 124 6.44 -4.17 -18.42
N PHE A 125 6.22 -3.06 -17.71
CA PHE A 125 7.11 -1.89 -17.80
C PHE A 125 8.54 -2.25 -17.37
N GLY A 126 8.69 -2.92 -16.22
CA GLY A 126 10.00 -3.38 -15.74
C GLY A 126 10.67 -4.38 -16.68
N ALA A 127 9.91 -5.33 -17.22
CA ALA A 127 10.41 -6.30 -18.21
C ALA A 127 10.94 -5.62 -19.47
N LYS A 128 10.20 -4.63 -19.99
CA LYS A 128 10.65 -3.81 -21.15
C LYS A 128 11.96 -3.10 -20.85
N MET A 129 12.11 -2.52 -19.67
CA MET A 129 13.37 -1.84 -19.27
C MET A 129 14.57 -2.79 -19.19
N LEU A 130 14.33 -4.06 -18.87
CA LEU A 130 15.36 -5.09 -18.70
C LEU A 130 15.54 -5.97 -19.95
N ASN A 131 14.80 -5.70 -21.04
CA ASN A 131 14.76 -6.53 -22.25
C ASN A 131 14.40 -8.00 -21.96
N ILE A 132 13.45 -8.22 -21.03
CA ILE A 132 12.95 -9.56 -20.72
C ILE A 132 11.74 -9.82 -21.64
N GLU A 133 11.87 -10.79 -22.55
CA GLU A 133 10.85 -11.11 -23.56
C GLU A 133 9.73 -12.00 -23.04
N TYR A 134 10.02 -12.83 -22.06
CA TYR A 134 9.06 -13.81 -21.54
C TYR A 134 8.93 -13.76 -20.02
N ILE A 135 7.69 -13.71 -19.55
CA ILE A 135 7.34 -13.89 -18.14
C ILE A 135 6.20 -14.91 -18.06
N GLU A 136 6.37 -15.92 -17.23
CA GLU A 136 5.36 -16.94 -17.00
C GLU A 136 4.04 -16.32 -16.52
N LYS A 137 2.92 -16.68 -17.19
CA LYS A 137 1.57 -16.28 -16.77
C LYS A 137 0.92 -17.41 -15.99
N ILE A 138 0.28 -17.06 -14.88
CA ILE A 138 -0.49 -17.98 -14.06
C ILE A 138 -1.86 -17.39 -13.70
N GLU A 139 -2.81 -18.25 -13.41
CA GLU A 139 -4.11 -17.87 -12.90
C GLU A 139 -4.08 -17.62 -11.38
N VAL A 140 -5.03 -16.82 -10.88
CA VAL A 140 -5.12 -16.49 -9.44
C VAL A 140 -5.21 -17.74 -8.56
N ASN A 141 -5.90 -18.79 -9.02
CA ASN A 141 -6.05 -20.06 -8.29
C ASN A 141 -4.74 -20.86 -8.19
N GLN A 142 -3.75 -20.57 -9.02
CA GLN A 142 -2.42 -21.21 -9.00
C GLN A 142 -1.45 -20.54 -8.01
N ILE A 143 -1.84 -19.44 -7.39
CA ILE A 143 -1.01 -18.78 -6.38
C ILE A 143 -0.89 -19.67 -5.15
N LYS A 144 0.34 -20.04 -4.78
CA LYS A 144 0.63 -20.87 -3.59
C LYS A 144 0.78 -20.04 -2.31
N SER A 145 1.38 -18.85 -2.40
CA SER A 145 1.64 -17.97 -1.27
C SER A 145 0.35 -17.35 -0.74
N GLU A 146 0.04 -17.56 0.54
CA GLU A 146 -1.11 -16.95 1.21
C GLU A 146 -1.05 -15.41 1.22
N MET A 147 0.14 -14.87 1.44
CA MET A 147 0.37 -13.42 1.38
C MET A 147 0.06 -12.86 -0.02
N LEU A 148 0.45 -13.55 -1.08
CA LEU A 148 0.17 -13.13 -2.45
C LEU A 148 -1.32 -13.30 -2.81
N LYS A 149 -2.00 -14.35 -2.33
CA LYS A 149 -3.46 -14.49 -2.45
C LYS A 149 -4.17 -13.32 -1.80
N ASN A 150 -3.82 -12.98 -0.56
CA ASN A 150 -4.40 -11.84 0.16
C ASN A 150 -4.17 -10.53 -0.58
N PHE A 151 -2.98 -10.32 -1.14
CA PHE A 151 -2.68 -9.15 -1.96
C PHE A 151 -3.60 -9.06 -3.19
N TYR A 152 -3.82 -10.18 -3.91
CA TYR A 152 -4.69 -10.19 -5.07
C TYR A 152 -6.19 -10.20 -4.73
N ASN A 153 -6.59 -10.44 -3.49
CA ASN A 153 -7.98 -10.34 -3.04
C ASN A 153 -8.43 -8.91 -2.76
N GLU A 154 -7.52 -7.95 -2.72
CA GLU A 154 -7.82 -6.55 -2.45
C GLU A 154 -7.38 -5.68 -3.63
N SER A 155 -8.28 -4.87 -4.18
CA SER A 155 -8.00 -3.91 -5.24
C SER A 155 -8.50 -2.52 -4.86
N LYS A 156 -7.61 -1.52 -4.88
CA LYS A 156 -7.94 -0.12 -4.54
C LYS A 156 -6.89 0.86 -5.03
N LYS A 157 -7.31 2.08 -5.27
CA LYS A 157 -6.45 3.24 -5.54
C LYS A 157 -6.46 4.16 -4.32
N VAL A 158 -5.31 4.50 -3.80
CA VAL A 158 -5.19 5.28 -2.56
C VAL A 158 -4.90 6.74 -2.87
N SER A 159 -5.77 7.63 -2.41
CA SER A 159 -5.58 9.07 -2.57
C SER A 159 -4.58 9.60 -1.54
N ASN A 160 -3.61 10.39 -2.02
CA ASN A 160 -2.63 11.10 -1.20
C ASN A 160 -2.91 12.62 -1.11
N LYS A 161 -4.09 13.06 -1.56
CA LYS A 161 -4.44 14.50 -1.65
C LYS A 161 -4.31 15.21 -0.30
N LYS A 162 -4.77 14.59 0.78
CA LYS A 162 -4.69 15.13 2.13
C LYS A 162 -3.24 15.33 2.57
N MET A 163 -2.38 14.34 2.30
CA MET A 163 -0.95 14.43 2.62
C MET A 163 -0.25 15.54 1.84
N LYS A 164 -0.59 15.73 0.57
CA LYS A 164 -0.01 16.79 -0.26
C LYS A 164 -0.42 18.21 0.17
N SER A 165 -1.55 18.35 0.83
CA SER A 165 -2.02 19.63 1.39
C SER A 165 -1.48 19.93 2.79
N TYR A 166 -0.70 19.02 3.34
CA TYR A 166 -0.09 19.12 4.66
C TYR A 166 1.24 19.88 4.63
#